data_3243301c52f850109754e7d82d84539f
#
_entry.id   3243301c52f850109754e7d82d84539f
#
_cell.length_a   1.000
_cell.length_b   1.000
_cell.length_c   1.000
_cell.angle_alpha   90.00
_cell.angle_beta   90.00
_cell.angle_gamma   90.00
#
_symmetry.space_group_name_H-M   'P 1'
#
loop_
_entity.id
_entity.type
_entity.pdbx_description
1 polymer ?
#
loop_
_entity_poly.entity_id
_entity_poly.type
_entity_poly.pdbx_seq_one_letter_code
_entity_poly.pdbx_strand_id
1 'polypeptide(L)'
;MELSATGATLSEAFTRIALGLFAAAVDPDTVGDSDTREVRAHGVGLPALLHAWLQECLYVHEVEGFACRSLEFAVFETAPSAGGEALRLHAILRGEEIDPIRHRVLAAIRNVSRDGLSVESGSKGFSLRASLEL
;
A
#
# COMPACT_ATOMS: atom_id res chain seq x y z
N MET A 1 -11.41 10.05 -3.10
CA MET A 1 -11.58 8.65 -3.54
C MET A 1 -11.35 7.71 -2.37
N GLU A 2 -12.23 6.77 -2.18
CA GLU A 2 -12.11 5.82 -1.09
C GLU A 2 -11.55 4.48 -1.59
N LEU A 3 -10.59 3.94 -0.84
CA LEU A 3 -10.07 2.60 -1.04
C LEU A 3 -10.57 1.69 0.06
N SER A 4 -10.90 0.45 -0.29
CA SER A 4 -11.19 -0.59 0.67
C SER A 4 -10.60 -1.91 0.21
N ALA A 5 -10.24 -2.75 1.17
CA ALA A 5 -9.74 -4.09 0.88
C ALA A 5 -10.06 -5.03 2.04
N THR A 6 -10.20 -6.29 1.71
CA THR A 6 -10.39 -7.36 2.69
C THR A 6 -9.34 -8.43 2.48
N GLY A 7 -9.06 -9.20 3.51
CA GLY A 7 -8.16 -10.34 3.43
C GLY A 7 -8.37 -11.29 4.59
N ALA A 8 -8.07 -12.56 4.37
CA ALA A 8 -8.12 -13.56 5.43
C ALA A 8 -7.06 -13.29 6.50
N THR A 9 -5.95 -12.73 6.11
CA THR A 9 -4.87 -12.27 7.00
C THR A 9 -4.69 -10.76 6.85
N LEU A 10 -4.08 -10.13 7.84
CA LEU A 10 -3.81 -8.71 7.81
C LEU A 10 -2.82 -8.34 6.70
N SER A 11 -1.79 -9.15 6.48
CA SER A 11 -0.82 -8.94 5.39
C SER A 11 -1.49 -9.01 4.02
N GLU A 12 -2.43 -9.91 3.83
CA GLU A 12 -3.20 -10.01 2.60
C GLU A 12 -4.04 -8.76 2.36
N ALA A 13 -4.71 -8.25 3.40
CA ALA A 13 -5.48 -7.02 3.30
C ALA A 13 -4.60 -5.81 3.00
N PHE A 14 -3.42 -5.71 3.66
CA PHE A 14 -2.44 -4.65 3.40
C PHE A 14 -1.90 -4.72 1.96
N THR A 15 -1.67 -5.91 1.45
CA THR A 15 -1.27 -6.11 0.04
C THR A 15 -2.34 -5.57 -0.90
N ARG A 16 -3.57 -5.98 -0.71
CA ARG A 16 -4.68 -5.63 -1.59
C ARG A 16 -4.99 -4.15 -1.62
N ILE A 17 -4.95 -3.48 -0.47
CA ILE A 17 -5.23 -2.03 -0.44
C ILE A 17 -4.13 -1.23 -1.13
N ALA A 18 -2.88 -1.64 -0.98
CA ALA A 18 -1.75 -1.00 -1.68
C ALA A 18 -1.86 -1.19 -3.19
N LEU A 19 -2.16 -2.39 -3.64
CA LEU A 19 -2.37 -2.65 -5.07
C LEU A 19 -3.57 -1.86 -5.61
N GLY A 20 -4.60 -1.64 -4.79
CA GLY A 20 -5.72 -0.77 -5.12
C GLY A 20 -5.30 0.68 -5.33
N LEU A 21 -4.37 1.20 -4.52
CA LEU A 21 -3.81 2.54 -4.69
C LEU A 21 -3.08 2.65 -6.03
N PHE A 22 -2.21 1.71 -6.34
CA PHE A 22 -1.48 1.72 -7.62
C PHE A 22 -2.42 1.56 -8.81
N ALA A 23 -3.44 0.70 -8.70
CA ALA A 23 -4.43 0.50 -9.77
C ALA A 23 -5.29 1.73 -10.02
N ALA A 24 -5.51 2.57 -9.01
CA ALA A 24 -6.21 3.84 -9.17
C ALA A 24 -5.37 4.85 -9.97
N ALA A 25 -4.06 4.74 -9.90
CA ALA A 25 -3.13 5.67 -10.57
C ALA A 25 -2.74 5.20 -11.97
N VAL A 26 -2.48 3.91 -12.16
CA VAL A 26 -2.02 3.33 -13.43
C VAL A 26 -2.75 2.01 -13.65
N ASP A 27 -3.20 1.78 -14.88
CA ASP A 27 -3.86 0.52 -15.24
C ASP A 27 -2.90 -0.65 -15.01
N PRO A 28 -3.20 -1.56 -14.06
CA PRO A 28 -2.29 -2.65 -13.71
C PRO A 28 -2.03 -3.62 -14.86
N ASP A 29 -2.95 -3.74 -15.81
CA ASP A 29 -2.78 -4.63 -16.96
C ASP A 29 -1.68 -4.14 -17.91
N THR A 30 -1.26 -2.88 -17.78
CA THR A 30 -0.18 -2.30 -18.59
C THR A 30 1.18 -2.38 -17.92
N VAL A 31 1.24 -2.87 -16.66
CA VAL A 31 2.46 -2.87 -15.84
C VAL A 31 3.09 -4.25 -15.79
N GLY A 32 4.37 -4.34 -16.13
CA GLY A 32 5.17 -5.55 -15.98
C GLY A 32 5.83 -5.64 -14.60
N ASP A 33 6.77 -6.56 -14.44
CA ASP A 33 7.42 -6.86 -13.16
C ASP A 33 8.95 -6.90 -13.25
N SER A 34 9.52 -6.15 -14.20
CA SER A 34 10.95 -6.18 -14.49
C SER A 34 11.85 -5.48 -13.46
N ASP A 35 11.26 -4.68 -12.58
CA ASP A 35 12.00 -3.88 -11.59
C ASP A 35 11.40 -4.04 -10.19
N THR A 36 12.19 -3.71 -9.18
CA THR A 36 11.77 -3.82 -7.78
C THR A 36 12.04 -2.54 -7.00
N ARG A 37 11.26 -2.34 -5.94
CA ARG A 37 11.49 -1.30 -4.94
C ARG A 37 11.24 -1.87 -3.55
N GLU A 38 12.00 -1.41 -2.59
CA GLU A 38 11.79 -1.77 -1.19
C GLU A 38 11.12 -0.62 -0.45
N VAL A 39 10.14 -0.96 0.39
CA VAL A 39 9.39 0.00 1.19
C VAL A 39 9.36 -0.46 2.63
N ARG A 40 9.66 0.45 3.54
CA ARG A 40 9.57 0.23 4.98
C ARG A 40 8.59 1.23 5.57
N ALA A 41 7.77 0.76 6.50
CA ALA A 41 6.84 1.61 7.21
C ALA A 41 6.73 1.16 8.67
N HIS A 42 6.41 2.10 9.54
CA HIS A 42 6.17 1.83 10.96
C HIS A 42 5.10 2.78 11.48
N GLY A 43 4.46 2.39 12.57
CA GLY A 43 3.45 3.21 13.22
C GLY A 43 3.02 2.61 14.53
N VAL A 44 2.51 3.45 15.41
CA VAL A 44 1.93 3.02 16.68
C VAL A 44 0.45 2.72 16.47
N GLY A 45 0.13 1.43 16.44
CA GLY A 45 -1.21 0.94 16.12
C GLY A 45 -1.42 0.69 14.63
N LEU A 46 -2.43 -0.12 14.31
CA LEU A 46 -2.70 -0.55 12.94
C LEU A 46 -3.15 0.58 12.01
N PRO A 47 -4.01 1.53 12.43
CA PRO A 47 -4.35 2.66 11.54
C PRO A 47 -3.16 3.52 11.17
N ALA A 48 -2.24 3.77 12.13
CA ALA A 48 -1.03 4.54 11.85
C ALA A 48 -0.08 3.78 10.91
N LEU A 49 0.05 2.47 11.10
CA LEU A 49 0.85 1.63 10.20
C LEU A 49 0.27 1.62 8.79
N LEU A 50 -1.07 1.51 8.66
CA LEU A 50 -1.74 1.55 7.36
C LEU A 50 -1.50 2.87 6.65
N HIS A 51 -1.63 4.00 7.37
CA HIS A 51 -1.37 5.31 6.78
C HIS A 51 0.08 5.43 6.30
N ALA A 52 1.04 5.05 7.15
CA ALA A 52 2.46 5.09 6.80
C ALA A 52 2.76 4.20 5.58
N TRP A 53 2.18 3.00 5.54
CA TRP A 53 2.32 2.08 4.42
C TRP A 53 1.86 2.68 3.09
N LEU A 54 0.66 3.23 3.08
CA LEU A 54 0.09 3.82 1.86
C LEU A 54 0.82 5.11 1.45
N GLN A 55 1.29 5.92 2.41
CA GLN A 55 2.10 7.10 2.11
C GLN A 55 3.43 6.72 1.47
N GLU A 56 4.08 5.67 1.95
CA GLU A 56 5.32 5.19 1.36
C GLU A 56 5.10 4.63 -0.06
N CYS A 57 4.00 3.91 -0.28
CA CYS A 57 3.63 3.46 -1.61
C CYS A 57 3.40 4.63 -2.56
N LEU A 58 2.70 5.66 -2.09
CA LEU A 58 2.46 6.87 -2.87
C LEU A 58 3.75 7.61 -3.19
N TYR A 59 4.68 7.68 -2.23
CA TYR A 59 5.99 8.29 -2.44
C TYR A 59 6.77 7.58 -3.56
N VAL A 60 6.82 6.27 -3.52
CA VAL A 60 7.51 5.47 -4.55
C VAL A 60 6.86 5.72 -5.92
N HIS A 61 5.54 5.78 -5.95
CA HIS A 61 4.83 6.05 -7.20
C HIS A 61 5.10 7.45 -7.74
N GLU A 62 4.92 8.50 -6.91
CA GLU A 62 5.01 9.88 -7.36
C GLU A 62 6.44 10.36 -7.54
N VAL A 63 7.30 10.11 -6.57
CA VAL A 63 8.66 10.67 -6.54
C VAL A 63 9.62 9.81 -7.35
N GLU A 64 9.53 8.50 -7.23
CA GLU A 64 10.40 7.59 -7.97
C GLU A 64 9.84 7.16 -9.32
N GLY A 65 8.60 7.54 -9.63
CA GLY A 65 7.97 7.22 -10.90
C GLY A 65 7.77 5.73 -11.12
N PHE A 66 7.33 5.01 -10.09
CA PHE A 66 7.20 3.55 -10.12
C PHE A 66 5.73 3.12 -10.07
N ALA A 67 5.37 2.15 -10.92
CA ALA A 67 4.08 1.49 -10.91
C ALA A 67 4.25 0.05 -10.43
N CYS A 68 3.47 -0.35 -9.44
CA CYS A 68 3.57 -1.66 -8.81
C CYS A 68 2.54 -2.62 -9.38
N ARG A 69 2.98 -3.83 -9.76
CA ARG A 69 2.11 -4.90 -10.22
C ARG A 69 1.79 -5.92 -9.12
N SER A 70 2.81 -6.26 -8.33
CA SER A 70 2.69 -7.21 -7.24
C SER A 70 3.63 -6.84 -6.11
N LEU A 71 3.41 -7.39 -4.94
CA LEU A 71 4.27 -7.14 -3.79
C LEU A 71 4.24 -8.31 -2.81
N GLU A 72 5.27 -8.37 -1.97
CA GLU A 72 5.34 -9.32 -0.88
C GLU A 72 5.97 -8.66 0.34
N PHE A 73 5.64 -9.13 1.53
CA PHE A 73 6.23 -8.64 2.76
C PHE A 73 7.38 -9.55 3.19
N ALA A 74 8.57 -8.97 3.33
CA ALA A 74 9.72 -9.63 3.94
C ALA A 74 9.62 -9.61 5.47
N VAL A 75 9.01 -8.54 6.03
CA VAL A 75 8.72 -8.39 7.45
C VAL A 75 7.32 -7.82 7.59
N PHE A 76 6.53 -8.38 8.48
CA PHE A 76 5.20 -7.84 8.81
C PHE A 76 4.94 -8.09 10.30
N GLU A 77 5.37 -7.14 11.13
CA GLU A 77 5.27 -7.23 12.58
C GLU A 77 4.11 -6.38 13.08
N THR A 78 3.03 -7.04 13.47
CA THR A 78 1.80 -6.41 13.96
C THR A 78 1.54 -6.64 15.44
N ALA A 79 2.46 -7.32 16.13
CA ALA A 79 2.48 -7.41 17.57
C ALA A 79 3.62 -6.56 18.10
N PRO A 80 3.41 -5.75 19.17
CA PRO A 80 4.49 -4.98 19.75
C PRO A 80 5.62 -5.91 20.21
N SER A 81 6.86 -5.58 19.82
CA SER A 81 8.01 -6.30 20.33
C SER A 81 8.35 -5.82 21.74
N ALA A 82 9.07 -6.64 22.50
CA ALA A 82 9.51 -6.29 23.84
C ALA A 82 10.34 -4.98 23.79
N GLY A 83 9.87 -3.93 24.46
CA GLY A 83 10.51 -2.63 24.49
C GLY A 83 10.12 -1.66 23.37
N GLY A 84 9.18 -2.04 22.48
CA GLY A 84 8.69 -1.16 21.42
C GLY A 84 7.19 -1.27 21.26
N GLU A 85 6.53 -0.13 21.04
CA GLU A 85 5.08 -0.07 20.74
C GLU A 85 4.82 0.03 19.25
N ALA A 86 5.83 0.36 18.44
CA ALA A 86 5.69 0.54 17.01
C ALA A 86 5.58 -0.79 16.29
N LEU A 87 4.59 -0.89 15.43
CA LEU A 87 4.43 -1.95 14.47
C LEU A 87 5.24 -1.59 13.22
N ARG A 88 5.70 -2.58 12.47
CA ARG A 88 6.52 -2.29 11.29
C ARG A 88 6.37 -3.35 10.21
N LEU A 89 6.67 -2.92 8.98
CA LEU A 89 6.68 -3.79 7.83
C LEU A 89 7.84 -3.45 6.90
N HIS A 90 8.23 -4.43 6.11
CA HIS A 90 9.17 -4.26 5.02
C HIS A 90 8.60 -5.01 3.81
N ALA A 91 8.34 -4.31 2.74
CA ALA A 91 7.74 -4.86 1.54
C ALA A 91 8.71 -4.77 0.35
N ILE A 92 8.59 -5.73 -0.54
CA ILE A 92 9.28 -5.72 -1.84
C ILE A 92 8.20 -5.57 -2.89
N LEU A 93 8.25 -4.45 -3.61
CA LEU A 93 7.33 -4.13 -4.69
C LEU A 93 7.95 -4.57 -6.02
N ARG A 94 7.14 -5.18 -6.88
CA ARG A 94 7.57 -5.56 -8.23
C ARG A 94 6.71 -4.83 -9.24
N GLY A 95 7.36 -4.22 -10.22
CA GLY A 95 6.68 -3.41 -11.21
C GLY A 95 7.64 -2.84 -12.23
N GLU A 96 7.39 -1.60 -12.64
CA GLU A 96 8.21 -0.91 -13.64
C GLU A 96 8.26 0.58 -13.38
N GLU A 97 9.28 1.25 -13.89
CA GLU A 97 9.25 2.70 -14.03
C GLU A 97 8.10 3.11 -14.95
N ILE A 98 7.41 4.18 -14.59
CA ILE A 98 6.27 4.67 -15.36
C ILE A 98 6.75 5.25 -16.68
N ASP A 99 6.21 4.71 -17.77
CA ASP A 99 6.38 5.22 -19.11
C ASP A 99 4.99 5.60 -19.64
N PRO A 100 4.69 6.91 -19.79
CA PRO A 100 3.35 7.34 -20.21
C PRO A 100 2.93 6.83 -21.60
N ILE A 101 3.89 6.42 -22.41
CA ILE A 101 3.58 5.86 -23.74
C ILE A 101 3.13 4.40 -23.61
N ARG A 102 3.77 3.64 -22.73
CA ARG A 102 3.53 2.22 -22.55
C ARG A 102 2.48 1.92 -21.49
N HIS A 103 2.42 2.74 -20.43
CA HIS A 103 1.49 2.58 -19.33
C HIS A 103 0.29 3.50 -19.47
N ARG A 104 -0.88 2.98 -19.07
CA ARG A 104 -2.10 3.77 -19.05
C ARG A 104 -2.23 4.46 -17.70
N VAL A 105 -1.90 5.73 -17.65
CA VAL A 105 -2.03 6.56 -16.45
C VAL A 105 -3.49 7.00 -16.31
N LEU A 106 -4.10 6.74 -15.16
CA LEU A 106 -5.52 6.98 -14.91
C LEU A 106 -5.78 8.23 -14.09
N ALA A 107 -5.02 8.45 -13.02
CA ALA A 107 -5.22 9.56 -12.12
C ALA A 107 -3.93 9.97 -11.42
N ALA A 108 -3.87 11.24 -11.00
CA ALA A 108 -2.83 11.74 -10.12
C ALA A 108 -3.36 11.72 -8.68
N ILE A 109 -2.66 11.04 -7.79
CA ILE A 109 -3.01 10.95 -6.37
C ILE A 109 -2.10 11.91 -5.61
N ARG A 110 -2.67 12.88 -4.90
CA ARG A 110 -1.89 13.88 -4.19
C ARG A 110 -1.47 13.44 -2.80
N ASN A 111 -2.35 12.73 -2.10
CA ASN A 111 -2.10 12.38 -0.72
C ASN A 111 -3.00 11.24 -0.26
N VAL A 112 -2.58 10.56 0.81
CA VAL A 112 -3.41 9.63 1.57
C VAL A 112 -3.93 10.38 2.79
N SER A 113 -5.24 10.52 2.91
CA SER A 113 -5.85 11.27 4.02
C SER A 113 -5.55 10.60 5.37
N ARG A 114 -5.35 11.41 6.39
CA ARG A 114 -5.25 10.94 7.77
C ARG A 114 -6.62 10.56 8.35
N ASP A 115 -7.68 11.08 7.74
CA ASP A 115 -9.05 10.77 8.11
C ASP A 115 -9.59 9.61 7.26
N GLY A 116 -10.56 8.88 7.79
CA GLY A 116 -11.20 7.79 7.08
C GLY A 116 -10.41 6.49 7.05
N LEU A 117 -9.31 6.41 7.79
CA LEU A 117 -8.56 5.16 7.95
C LEU A 117 -9.28 4.25 8.96
N SER A 118 -9.48 3.00 8.58
CA SER A 118 -9.98 2.00 9.51
C SER A 118 -9.37 0.63 9.26
N VAL A 119 -9.15 -0.08 10.35
CA VAL A 119 -8.71 -1.48 10.33
C VAL A 119 -9.67 -2.24 11.24
N GLU A 120 -10.48 -3.09 10.67
CA GLU A 120 -11.46 -3.88 11.41
C GLU A 120 -11.19 -5.36 11.25
N SER A 121 -11.37 -6.11 12.34
CA SER A 121 -11.27 -7.57 12.33
C SER A 121 -12.64 -8.19 12.58
N GLY A 122 -12.89 -9.31 11.94
CA GLY A 122 -14.14 -10.05 12.09
C GLY A 122 -13.91 -11.55 11.92
N SER A 123 -15.00 -12.32 11.96
CA SER A 123 -14.95 -13.77 11.86
C SER A 123 -14.37 -14.28 10.54
N LYS A 124 -14.38 -13.45 9.49
CA LYS A 124 -13.92 -13.81 8.14
C LYS A 124 -12.59 -13.18 7.75
N GLY A 125 -11.93 -12.49 8.68
CA GLY A 125 -10.66 -11.83 8.40
C GLY A 125 -10.66 -10.35 8.71
N PHE A 126 -10.00 -9.56 7.87
CA PHE A 126 -9.75 -8.14 8.09
C PHE A 126 -10.34 -7.27 6.98
N SER A 127 -10.81 -6.09 7.35
CA SER A 127 -11.32 -5.08 6.42
C SER A 127 -10.57 -3.77 6.65
N LEU A 128 -10.08 -3.18 5.59
CA LEU A 128 -9.34 -1.92 5.62
C LEU A 128 -10.04 -0.87 4.79
N ARG A 129 -9.96 0.38 5.25
CA ARG A 129 -10.41 1.56 4.48
C ARG A 129 -9.38 2.66 4.56
N ALA A 130 -9.24 3.39 3.47
CA ALA A 130 -8.43 4.60 3.38
C ALA A 130 -9.06 5.55 2.38
N SER A 131 -8.73 6.84 2.49
CA SER A 131 -9.20 7.86 1.56
C SER A 131 -8.02 8.51 0.86
N LEU A 132 -8.12 8.62 -0.45
CA LEU A 132 -7.12 9.27 -1.29
C LEU A 132 -7.60 10.64 -1.72
N GLU A 133 -6.70 11.61 -1.70
CA GLU A 133 -6.92 12.96 -2.25
C GLU A 133 -6.36 13.02 -3.67
N LEU A 134 -7.24 13.35 -4.60
CA LEU A 134 -6.88 13.44 -6.02
C LEU A 134 -6.53 14.86 -6.44
#